data_d2b1463b27d3029d41f855e0a54a2e45
#
_entry.id   d2b1463b27d3029d41f855e0a54a2e45
#
_cell.length_a   1.000
_cell.length_b   1.000
_cell.length_c   1.000
_cell.angle_alpha   90.00
_cell.angle_beta   90.00
_cell.angle_gamma   90.00
#
_symmetry.space_group_name_H-M   'P 1'
#
loop_
_entity.id
_entity.type
_entity.pdbx_description
1 polymer ?
#
loop_
_entity_poly.entity_id
_entity_poly.type
_entity_poly.pdbx_seq_one_letter_code
_entity_poly.pdbx_strand_id
1 'polypeptide(L)'
;MFKKSFWFSFIPTVVWCFVILVGSFISTSGIPSIAVSDKLIHFLFYAIFAVLLYMPIRINTKRAYSFVLTCVIVFLTGFFLGSIIELVQHLVIDGRFGEYLDLLANTLGIVTALLICEILKRKSVL
;
A
#
# COMPACT_ATOMS: atom_id res chain seq x y z
N MET A 1 -23.20 -4.52 -13.44
CA MET A 1 -22.43 -3.53 -14.23
C MET A 1 -22.07 -2.38 -13.31
N PHE A 2 -20.79 -2.11 -13.13
CA PHE A 2 -20.32 -1.03 -12.27
C PHE A 2 -20.54 0.32 -12.93
N LYS A 3 -21.08 1.30 -12.18
CA LYS A 3 -21.26 2.68 -12.70
C LYS A 3 -19.89 3.32 -12.99
N LYS A 4 -19.84 4.28 -13.91
CA LYS A 4 -18.61 5.04 -14.21
C LYS A 4 -17.94 5.59 -12.94
N SER A 5 -18.71 6.01 -11.93
CA SER A 5 -18.20 6.47 -10.64
C SER A 5 -17.40 5.40 -9.87
N PHE A 6 -17.65 4.12 -10.11
CA PHE A 6 -16.89 3.03 -9.51
C PHE A 6 -15.40 3.11 -9.88
N TRP A 7 -15.12 3.22 -11.18
CA TRP A 7 -13.74 3.28 -11.66
C TRP A 7 -13.02 4.57 -11.23
N PHE A 8 -13.74 5.70 -11.22
CA PHE A 8 -13.18 6.97 -10.78
C PHE A 8 -12.76 6.97 -9.31
N SER A 9 -13.41 6.18 -8.46
CA SER A 9 -13.06 6.10 -7.05
C SER A 9 -11.70 5.43 -6.78
N PHE A 10 -11.15 4.70 -7.76
CA PHE A 10 -9.82 4.10 -7.67
C PHE A 10 -8.70 5.01 -8.18
N ILE A 11 -9.01 6.17 -8.75
CA ILE A 11 -7.99 7.10 -9.25
C ILE A 11 -6.96 7.47 -8.18
N PRO A 12 -7.33 7.80 -6.93
CA PRO A 12 -6.34 8.08 -5.89
C PRO A 12 -5.40 6.89 -5.62
N THR A 13 -5.93 5.67 -5.66
CA THR A 13 -5.12 4.45 -5.49
C THR A 13 -4.11 4.30 -6.62
N VAL A 14 -4.55 4.50 -7.87
CA VAL A 14 -3.67 4.41 -9.05
C VAL A 14 -2.58 5.49 -9.00
N VAL A 15 -2.96 6.73 -8.69
CA VAL A 15 -2.00 7.84 -8.52
C VAL A 15 -0.97 7.49 -7.43
N TRP A 16 -1.43 6.93 -6.31
CA TRP A 16 -0.54 6.55 -5.22
C TRP A 16 0.40 5.40 -5.60
N CYS A 17 -0.05 4.44 -6.43
CA CYS A 17 0.84 3.42 -7.00
C CYS A 17 2.00 4.05 -7.78
N PHE A 18 1.74 5.09 -8.59
CA PHE A 18 2.80 5.84 -9.27
C PHE A 18 3.73 6.53 -8.29
N VAL A 19 3.22 7.11 -7.20
CA VAL A 19 4.05 7.70 -6.14
C VAL A 19 4.98 6.66 -5.52
N ILE A 20 4.45 5.47 -5.21
CA ILE A 20 5.25 4.35 -4.69
C ILE A 20 6.33 3.95 -5.69
N LEU A 21 5.96 3.75 -6.96
CA LEU A 21 6.91 3.37 -8.01
C LEU A 21 8.04 4.40 -8.14
N VAL A 22 7.69 5.67 -8.30
CA VAL A 22 8.68 6.74 -8.44
C VAL A 22 9.55 6.83 -7.18
N GLY A 23 8.95 6.84 -6.00
CA GLY A 23 9.67 6.90 -4.73
C GLY A 23 10.60 5.70 -4.50
N SER A 24 10.21 4.52 -4.99
CA SER A 24 11.01 3.30 -4.87
C SER A 24 12.23 3.27 -5.79
N PHE A 25 12.18 3.97 -6.93
CA PHE A 25 13.27 3.99 -7.91
C PHE A 25 14.11 5.27 -7.92
N ILE A 26 13.75 6.27 -7.11
CA ILE A 26 14.60 7.44 -6.90
C ILE A 26 15.88 7.00 -6.17
N SER A 27 17.04 7.32 -6.78
CA SER A 27 18.31 7.10 -6.13
C SER A 27 18.50 8.06 -4.97
N THR A 28 18.75 7.49 -3.79
CA THR A 28 19.10 8.24 -2.59
C THR A 28 20.63 8.31 -2.39
N SER A 29 21.38 8.02 -3.43
CA SER A 29 22.84 8.13 -3.39
C SER A 29 23.25 9.58 -3.04
N GLY A 30 23.98 9.74 -1.93
CA GLY A 30 24.40 11.06 -1.43
C GLY A 30 23.54 11.66 -0.33
N ILE A 31 22.40 11.07 0.00
CA ILE A 31 21.65 11.42 1.21
C ILE A 31 22.02 10.41 2.29
N PRO A 32 22.52 10.82 3.47
CA PRO A 32 22.75 9.89 4.57
C PRO A 32 21.39 9.31 4.98
N SER A 33 21.08 8.10 4.50
CA SER A 33 19.87 7.40 4.89
C SER A 33 20.04 6.89 6.31
N ILE A 34 19.29 7.47 7.23
CA ILE A 34 19.06 6.83 8.51
C ILE A 34 18.14 5.64 8.20
N ALA A 35 18.59 4.41 8.45
CA ALA A 35 17.87 3.17 8.15
C ALA A 35 16.43 3.18 8.69
N VAL A 36 16.18 3.84 9.81
CA VAL A 36 14.84 4.02 10.41
C VAL A 36 13.93 4.86 9.53
N SER A 37 14.45 5.93 8.89
CA SER A 37 13.66 6.79 8.00
C SER A 37 13.18 6.06 6.76
N ASP A 38 14.02 5.19 6.21
CA ASP A 38 13.70 4.38 5.03
C ASP A 38 12.54 3.41 5.35
N LYS A 39 12.63 2.66 6.45
CA LYS A 39 11.57 1.74 6.89
C LYS A 39 10.27 2.48 7.22
N LEU A 40 10.34 3.67 7.79
CA LEU A 40 9.17 4.50 8.05
C LEU A 40 8.48 4.94 6.75
N ILE A 41 9.24 5.30 5.72
CA ILE A 41 8.71 5.65 4.40
C ILE A 41 7.98 4.45 3.79
N HIS A 42 8.58 3.27 3.81
CA HIS A 42 7.93 2.04 3.34
C HIS A 42 6.63 1.77 4.09
N PHE A 43 6.66 1.85 5.40
CA PHE A 43 5.48 1.68 6.26
C PHE A 43 4.35 2.66 5.86
N LEU A 44 4.67 3.95 5.74
CA LEU A 44 3.68 4.99 5.41
C LEU A 44 3.14 4.84 3.99
N PHE A 45 3.99 4.55 3.02
CA PHE A 45 3.58 4.36 1.63
C PHE A 45 2.51 3.25 1.51
N TYR A 46 2.73 2.14 2.18
CA TYR A 46 1.82 1.00 2.10
C TYR A 46 0.63 1.12 3.05
N ALA A 47 0.75 1.85 4.15
CA ALA A 47 -0.39 2.20 4.99
C ALA A 47 -1.39 3.09 4.23
N ILE A 48 -0.90 4.13 3.56
CA ILE A 48 -1.73 5.02 2.72
C ILE A 48 -2.33 4.25 1.55
N PHE A 49 -1.54 3.42 0.87
CA PHE A 49 -2.03 2.54 -0.20
C PHE A 49 -3.21 1.68 0.26
N ALA A 50 -3.07 1.05 1.43
CA ALA A 50 -4.10 0.17 1.97
C ALA A 50 -5.41 0.92 2.23
N VAL A 51 -5.36 2.13 2.79
CA VAL A 51 -6.55 2.97 3.00
C VAL A 51 -7.18 3.37 1.68
N LEU A 52 -6.36 3.83 0.72
CA LEU A 52 -6.83 4.29 -0.60
C LEU A 52 -7.45 3.16 -1.43
N LEU A 53 -7.05 1.92 -1.21
CA LEU A 53 -7.66 0.76 -1.86
C LEU A 53 -8.87 0.24 -1.09
N TYR A 54 -8.82 0.23 0.25
CA TYR A 54 -9.91 -0.24 1.10
C TYR A 54 -11.19 0.58 0.92
N MET A 55 -11.08 1.90 0.95
CA MET A 55 -12.22 2.81 0.93
C MET A 55 -13.10 2.64 -0.31
N PRO A 56 -12.57 2.70 -1.55
CA PRO A 56 -13.42 2.54 -2.74
C PRO A 56 -14.06 1.16 -2.83
N ILE A 57 -13.38 0.09 -2.39
CA ILE A 57 -13.98 -1.25 -2.37
C ILE A 57 -15.21 -1.24 -1.45
N ARG A 58 -15.08 -0.74 -0.23
CA ARG A 58 -16.17 -0.75 0.76
C ARG A 58 -17.35 0.13 0.35
N ILE A 59 -17.06 1.31 -0.19
CA ILE A 59 -18.10 2.26 -0.60
C ILE A 59 -18.86 1.76 -1.83
N ASN A 60 -18.14 1.32 -2.85
CA ASN A 60 -18.74 0.98 -4.14
C ASN A 60 -19.44 -0.37 -4.14
N THR A 61 -18.99 -1.31 -3.35
CA THR A 61 -19.67 -2.60 -3.22
C THR A 61 -20.86 -2.56 -2.27
N LYS A 62 -21.17 -1.38 -1.72
CA LYS A 62 -22.24 -1.20 -0.71
C LYS A 62 -22.16 -2.26 0.41
N ARG A 63 -20.92 -2.60 0.77
CA ARG A 63 -20.61 -3.65 1.75
C ARG A 63 -21.04 -5.06 1.32
N ALA A 64 -21.26 -5.30 0.01
CA ALA A 64 -21.53 -6.63 -0.52
C ALA A 64 -20.38 -7.61 -0.21
N TYR A 65 -19.14 -7.13 -0.24
CA TYR A 65 -18.01 -7.91 0.23
C TYR A 65 -17.90 -7.85 1.75
N SER A 66 -17.62 -9.01 2.35
CA SER A 66 -17.34 -9.07 3.78
C SER A 66 -16.11 -8.20 4.11
N PHE A 67 -16.03 -7.76 5.35
CA PHE A 67 -14.84 -7.05 5.84
C PHE A 67 -13.58 -7.89 5.63
N VAL A 68 -13.64 -9.18 5.97
CA VAL A 68 -12.51 -10.10 5.83
C VAL A 68 -12.06 -10.20 4.37
N LEU A 69 -12.99 -10.37 3.44
CA LEU A 69 -12.64 -10.44 2.02
C LEU A 69 -11.99 -9.15 1.52
N THR A 70 -12.50 -7.99 1.93
CA THR A 70 -11.89 -6.70 1.59
C THR A 70 -10.47 -6.60 2.13
N CYS A 71 -10.24 -6.99 3.38
CA CYS A 71 -8.90 -7.00 3.99
C CYS A 71 -7.95 -7.94 3.26
N VAL A 72 -8.42 -9.13 2.88
CA VAL A 72 -7.60 -10.10 2.12
C VAL A 72 -7.21 -9.53 0.75
N ILE A 73 -8.14 -8.90 0.04
CA ILE A 73 -7.86 -8.27 -1.25
C ILE A 73 -6.80 -7.17 -1.09
N VAL A 74 -7.00 -6.26 -0.13
CA VAL A 74 -6.07 -5.15 0.11
C VAL A 74 -4.69 -5.66 0.53
N PHE A 75 -4.65 -6.63 1.44
CA PHE A 75 -3.40 -7.22 1.92
C PHE A 75 -2.62 -7.88 0.79
N LEU A 76 -3.26 -8.77 0.02
CA LEU A 76 -2.60 -9.48 -1.06
C LEU A 76 -2.13 -8.52 -2.15
N THR A 77 -2.95 -7.56 -2.55
CA THR A 77 -2.57 -6.56 -3.56
C THR A 77 -1.34 -5.77 -3.12
N GLY A 78 -1.32 -5.25 -1.90
CA GLY A 78 -0.20 -4.49 -1.35
C GLY A 78 1.04 -5.35 -1.16
N PHE A 79 0.90 -6.57 -0.66
CA PHE A 79 2.00 -7.51 -0.47
C PHE A 79 2.67 -7.88 -1.81
N PHE A 80 1.89 -8.21 -2.82
CA PHE A 80 2.44 -8.52 -4.14
C PHE A 80 3.07 -7.30 -4.82
N LEU A 81 2.45 -6.12 -4.70
CA LEU A 81 3.02 -4.87 -5.21
C LEU A 81 4.40 -4.62 -4.58
N GLY A 82 4.50 -4.72 -3.27
CA GLY A 82 5.76 -4.55 -2.54
C GLY A 82 6.80 -5.59 -2.94
N SER A 83 6.41 -6.84 -3.04
CA SER A 83 7.32 -7.94 -3.42
C SER A 83 7.87 -7.77 -4.83
N ILE A 84 7.03 -7.37 -5.78
CA ILE A 84 7.45 -7.12 -7.16
C ILE A 84 8.41 -5.93 -7.22
N ILE A 85 8.12 -4.85 -6.53
CA ILE A 85 8.98 -3.66 -6.49
C ILE A 85 10.34 -4.02 -5.89
N GLU A 86 10.37 -4.72 -4.76
CA GLU A 86 11.64 -5.16 -4.13
C GLU A 86 12.45 -6.06 -5.07
N LEU A 87 11.79 -6.99 -5.75
CA LEU A 87 12.45 -7.86 -6.72
C LEU A 87 13.06 -7.07 -7.87
N VAL A 88 12.30 -6.13 -8.45
CA VAL A 88 12.78 -5.28 -9.55
C VAL A 88 13.93 -4.39 -9.09
N GLN A 89 13.86 -3.81 -7.90
CA GLN A 89 14.95 -3.02 -7.32
C GLN A 89 16.23 -3.86 -7.18
N HIS A 90 16.10 -5.09 -6.71
CA HIS A 90 17.24 -6.00 -6.56
C HIS A 90 17.88 -6.34 -7.91
N LEU A 91 17.07 -6.51 -8.96
CA LEU A 91 17.56 -6.91 -10.28
C LEU A 91 18.11 -5.75 -11.12
N VAL A 92 17.58 -4.53 -10.95
CA VAL A 92 17.81 -3.39 -11.85
C VAL A 92 18.76 -2.36 -11.26
N ILE A 93 18.80 -2.21 -9.93
CA ILE A 93 19.61 -1.19 -9.28
C ILE A 93 20.88 -1.84 -8.72
N ASP A 94 22.03 -1.51 -9.31
CA ASP A 94 23.33 -1.99 -8.84
C ASP A 94 23.60 -1.55 -7.40
N GLY A 95 24.03 -2.50 -6.57
CA GLY A 95 24.38 -2.25 -5.17
C GLY A 95 23.19 -2.16 -4.22
N ARG A 96 21.95 -2.29 -4.72
CA ARG A 96 20.77 -2.36 -3.86
C ARG A 96 20.38 -3.81 -3.63
N PHE A 97 20.55 -4.26 -2.42
CA PHE A 97 20.07 -5.57 -2.00
C PHE A 97 18.61 -5.43 -1.58
N GLY A 98 17.72 -6.23 -2.19
CA GLY A 98 16.33 -6.32 -1.75
C GLY A 98 16.31 -6.71 -0.27
N GLU A 99 15.95 -5.78 0.58
CA GLU A 99 15.90 -6.02 2.01
C GLU A 99 14.52 -6.56 2.37
N TYR A 100 14.46 -7.79 2.88
CA TYR A 100 13.20 -8.34 3.38
C TYR A 100 12.60 -7.49 4.53
N LEU A 101 13.42 -6.66 5.20
CA LEU A 101 12.95 -5.69 6.20
C LEU A 101 12.07 -4.58 5.58
N ASP A 102 12.31 -4.20 4.32
CA ASP A 102 11.46 -3.27 3.60
C ASP A 102 10.10 -3.90 3.34
N LEU A 103 10.10 -5.17 2.94
CA LEU A 103 8.87 -5.94 2.76
C LEU A 103 8.11 -6.10 4.09
N LEU A 104 8.81 -6.30 5.19
CA LEU A 104 8.21 -6.36 6.53
C LEU A 104 7.58 -5.01 6.90
N ALA A 105 8.26 -3.89 6.65
CA ALA A 105 7.74 -2.55 6.89
C ALA A 105 6.48 -2.27 6.04
N ASN A 106 6.49 -2.66 4.76
CA ASN A 106 5.33 -2.58 3.88
C ASN A 106 4.14 -3.34 4.47
N THR A 107 4.36 -4.59 4.87
CA THR A 107 3.34 -5.47 5.44
C THR A 107 2.77 -4.90 6.74
N LEU A 108 3.62 -4.40 7.64
CA LEU A 108 3.18 -3.76 8.89
C LEU A 108 2.36 -2.50 8.61
N GLY A 109 2.71 -1.72 7.60
CA GLY A 109 1.92 -0.56 7.17
C GLY A 109 0.51 -0.95 6.73
N ILE A 110 0.40 -1.98 5.89
CA ILE A 110 -0.89 -2.50 5.42
C ILE A 110 -1.74 -3.00 6.60
N VAL A 111 -1.19 -3.84 7.46
CA VAL A 111 -1.91 -4.42 8.61
C VAL A 111 -2.37 -3.32 9.56
N THR A 112 -1.52 -2.36 9.87
CA THR A 112 -1.86 -1.22 10.75
C THR A 112 -3.02 -0.41 10.17
N ALA A 113 -2.97 -0.10 8.87
CA ALA A 113 -4.04 0.63 8.20
C ALA A 113 -5.37 -0.13 8.24
N LEU A 114 -5.36 -1.44 7.98
CA LEU A 114 -6.55 -2.26 8.03
C LEU A 114 -7.15 -2.34 9.44
N LEU A 115 -6.31 -2.42 10.47
CA LEU A 115 -6.76 -2.37 11.87
C LEU A 115 -7.42 -1.04 12.20
N ILE A 116 -6.85 0.08 11.76
CA ILE A 116 -7.44 1.42 11.93
C ILE A 116 -8.78 1.50 11.22
N CYS A 117 -8.88 1.01 9.98
CA CYS A 117 -10.14 0.97 9.24
C CYS A 117 -11.22 0.16 9.98
N GLU A 118 -10.85 -0.97 10.59
CA GLU A 118 -11.79 -1.75 11.40
C GLU A 118 -12.27 -1.00 12.63
N ILE A 119 -11.36 -0.37 13.35
CA ILE A 119 -11.71 0.41 14.56
C ILE A 119 -12.65 1.55 14.20
N LEU A 120 -12.37 2.30 13.14
CA LEU A 120 -13.21 3.40 12.69
C LEU A 120 -14.58 2.92 12.21
N LYS A 121 -14.64 1.79 11.54
CA LYS A 121 -15.89 1.16 11.13
C LYS A 121 -16.76 0.79 12.34
N ARG A 122 -16.16 0.19 13.38
CA ARG A 122 -16.89 -0.18 14.60
C ARG A 122 -17.46 1.04 15.33
N LYS A 123 -16.80 2.19 15.22
CA LYS A 123 -17.27 3.46 15.76
C LYS A 123 -18.24 4.21 14.83
N SER A 124 -18.68 3.59 13.75
CA SER A 124 -19.58 4.18 12.74
C SER A 124 -19.02 5.44 12.06
N VAL A 125 -17.70 5.57 11.98
CA VAL A 125 -17.01 6.70 11.33
C VAL A 125 -16.80 6.43 9.82
N LEU A 126 -16.82 5.16 9.44
CA LEU A 126 -16.66 4.72 8.06
C LEU A 126 -17.94 4.10 7.48
#